data_f36db46ef75486c7ba89573d35d04c36
#
_entry.id   f36db46ef75486c7ba89573d35d04c36
#
_cell.length_a   1.000
_cell.length_b   1.000
_cell.length_c   1.000
_cell.angle_alpha   90.00
_cell.angle_beta   90.00
_cell.angle_gamma   90.00
#
_symmetry.space_group_name_H-M   'P 1'
#
loop_
_entity.id
_entity.type
_entity.pdbx_description
1 polymer ?
#
loop_
_entity_poly.entity_id
_entity_poly.type
_entity_poly.pdbx_seq_one_letter_code
_entity_poly.pdbx_strand_id
1 'polypeptide(L)'
;MVVIPEQYIVNVLYENVYKITYNKYNHTYNGCCPICREGDSWGKKKRFYYIPKKEITYCHNCGYSKKPLTFISDVTNKNLNEIIKEVKEFDIEIDDILKKEEEVIKKEVDYSLPEDCINLFDNNQVEYYKDNSVVKEALHIIKSRRLDKAINKPEAFYVSLNDKVHKNRLVLPFYDN
;
A
#
# COMPACT_ATOMS: atom_id res chain seq x y z
N MET A 1 -6.10 16.78 -21.82
CA MET A 1 -7.16 15.79 -21.49
C MET A 1 -7.16 15.69 -19.98
N VAL A 2 -8.29 15.91 -19.31
CA VAL A 2 -8.36 15.80 -17.85
C VAL A 2 -8.45 14.32 -17.52
N VAL A 3 -7.49 13.83 -16.76
CA VAL A 3 -7.52 12.46 -16.21
C VAL A 3 -8.24 12.53 -14.87
N ILE A 4 -9.24 11.68 -14.68
CA ILE A 4 -9.97 11.60 -13.41
C ILE A 4 -9.34 10.46 -12.60
N PRO A 5 -8.87 10.73 -11.37
CA PRO A 5 -8.36 9.69 -10.48
C PRO A 5 -9.41 8.60 -10.25
N GLU A 6 -8.99 7.33 -10.28
CA GLU A 6 -9.92 6.22 -10.06
C GLU A 6 -10.63 6.33 -8.71
N GLN A 7 -9.90 6.75 -7.67
CA GLN A 7 -10.48 6.91 -6.34
C GLN A 7 -11.59 7.96 -6.31
N TYR A 8 -11.46 9.06 -7.05
CA TYR A 8 -12.49 10.10 -7.12
C TYR A 8 -13.78 9.55 -7.74
N ILE A 9 -13.69 8.87 -8.90
CA ILE A 9 -14.89 8.27 -9.52
C ILE A 9 -15.48 7.17 -8.65
N VAL A 10 -14.65 6.38 -7.95
CA VAL A 10 -15.13 5.34 -7.03
C VAL A 10 -15.93 5.94 -5.89
N ASN A 11 -15.51 7.05 -5.32
CA ASN A 11 -16.28 7.76 -4.29
C ASN A 11 -17.65 8.19 -4.83
N VAL A 12 -17.69 8.83 -6.01
CA VAL A 12 -18.95 9.22 -6.67
C VAL A 12 -19.85 8.02 -6.95
N LEU A 13 -19.28 6.88 -7.34
CA LEU A 13 -20.04 5.63 -7.54
C LEU A 13 -20.69 5.15 -6.24
N TYR A 14 -19.95 5.12 -5.13
CA TYR A 14 -20.50 4.69 -3.84
C TYR A 14 -21.59 5.62 -3.32
N GLU A 15 -21.52 6.89 -3.60
CA GLU A 15 -22.53 7.88 -3.21
C GLU A 15 -23.80 7.83 -4.06
N ASN A 16 -23.66 7.56 -5.37
CA ASN A 16 -24.76 7.76 -6.33
C ASN A 16 -25.32 6.46 -6.93
N VAL A 17 -24.61 5.32 -6.83
CA VAL A 17 -25.03 4.04 -7.41
C VAL A 17 -25.51 3.09 -6.33
N TYR A 18 -26.81 2.81 -6.31
CA TYR A 18 -27.39 1.92 -5.33
C TYR A 18 -26.88 0.49 -5.46
N LYS A 19 -26.56 -0.14 -4.32
CA LYS A 19 -26.01 -1.49 -4.23
C LYS A 19 -24.74 -1.72 -5.08
N ILE A 20 -23.86 -0.72 -5.17
CA ILE A 20 -22.58 -0.87 -5.84
C ILE A 20 -21.73 -1.97 -5.21
N THR A 21 -21.07 -2.79 -6.01
CA THR A 21 -20.14 -3.84 -5.59
C THR A 21 -18.95 -3.88 -6.53
N TYR A 22 -17.77 -4.15 -5.96
CA TYR A 22 -16.53 -4.32 -6.71
C TYR A 22 -16.26 -5.81 -6.98
N ASN A 23 -15.97 -6.15 -8.23
CA ASN A 23 -15.55 -7.48 -8.63
C ASN A 23 -14.02 -7.52 -8.80
N LYS A 24 -13.34 -8.25 -7.90
CA LYS A 24 -11.87 -8.38 -7.86
C LYS A 24 -11.27 -9.11 -9.06
N TYR A 25 -12.02 -10.02 -9.71
CA TYR A 25 -11.49 -10.84 -10.81
C TYR A 25 -11.36 -10.08 -12.12
N ASN A 26 -12.32 -9.22 -12.42
CA ASN A 26 -12.32 -8.45 -13.66
C ASN A 26 -12.12 -6.95 -13.46
N HIS A 27 -11.87 -6.51 -12.21
CA HIS A 27 -11.68 -5.11 -11.84
C HIS A 27 -12.80 -4.20 -12.35
N THR A 28 -14.06 -4.57 -12.06
CA THR A 28 -15.23 -3.78 -12.46
C THR A 28 -16.13 -3.48 -11.26
N TYR A 29 -16.82 -2.36 -11.34
CA TYR A 29 -17.86 -2.00 -10.38
C TYR A 29 -19.22 -2.27 -11.01
N ASN A 30 -20.14 -2.87 -10.23
CA ASN A 30 -21.48 -3.24 -10.69
C ASN A 30 -22.54 -2.80 -9.67
N GLY A 31 -23.59 -2.18 -10.16
CA GLY A 31 -24.68 -1.67 -9.31
C GLY A 31 -25.97 -1.40 -10.07
N CYS A 32 -26.94 -0.81 -9.39
CA CYS A 32 -28.20 -0.38 -10.01
C CYS A 32 -28.01 0.97 -10.73
N CYS A 33 -28.51 1.09 -11.94
CA CYS A 33 -28.31 2.28 -12.76
C CYS A 33 -28.97 3.55 -12.15
N PRO A 34 -28.23 4.60 -11.82
CA PRO A 34 -28.81 5.81 -11.26
C PRO A 34 -29.63 6.61 -12.29
N ILE A 35 -29.35 6.42 -13.60
CA ILE A 35 -29.97 7.16 -14.68
C ILE A 35 -31.38 6.67 -14.97
N CYS A 36 -31.55 5.35 -15.27
CA CYS A 36 -32.85 4.80 -15.61
C CYS A 36 -33.63 4.17 -14.46
N ARG A 37 -32.98 3.99 -13.30
CA ARG A 37 -33.52 3.34 -12.09
C ARG A 37 -34.17 1.98 -12.34
N GLU A 38 -33.93 1.36 -13.50
CA GLU A 38 -34.30 -0.02 -13.88
C GLU A 38 -35.78 -0.40 -13.64
N GLY A 39 -36.69 0.56 -13.40
CA GLY A 39 -38.11 0.34 -13.16
C GLY A 39 -38.38 -0.69 -12.04
N ASP A 40 -39.26 -1.67 -12.27
CA ASP A 40 -39.64 -2.71 -11.32
C ASP A 40 -38.47 -3.63 -10.89
N SER A 41 -37.34 -3.56 -11.59
CA SER A 41 -36.11 -4.27 -11.28
C SER A 41 -35.17 -3.50 -10.35
N TRP A 42 -35.54 -2.31 -9.89
CA TRP A 42 -34.72 -1.50 -9.00
C TRP A 42 -34.33 -2.26 -7.74
N GLY A 43 -33.04 -2.30 -7.46
CA GLY A 43 -32.48 -3.02 -6.32
C GLY A 43 -32.45 -4.56 -6.43
N LYS A 44 -33.03 -5.13 -7.50
CA LYS A 44 -33.01 -6.58 -7.75
C LYS A 44 -31.96 -6.96 -8.78
N LYS A 45 -31.87 -6.23 -9.88
CA LYS A 45 -30.91 -6.46 -10.95
C LYS A 45 -29.91 -5.31 -10.99
N LYS A 46 -28.63 -5.65 -11.09
CA LYS A 46 -27.52 -4.68 -11.14
C LYS A 46 -27.01 -4.65 -12.58
N ARG A 47 -27.50 -3.72 -13.39
CA ARG A 47 -27.22 -3.67 -14.84
C ARG A 47 -26.29 -2.52 -15.22
N PHE A 48 -25.89 -1.72 -14.25
CA PHE A 48 -24.90 -0.65 -14.42
C PHE A 48 -23.51 -1.17 -14.09
N TYR A 49 -22.52 -0.77 -14.89
CA TYR A 49 -21.12 -1.14 -14.76
C TYR A 49 -20.22 0.08 -14.91
N TYR A 50 -19.16 0.14 -14.12
CA TYR A 50 -18.00 0.95 -14.39
C TYR A 50 -16.81 0.03 -14.66
N ILE A 51 -16.10 0.25 -15.77
CA ILE A 51 -14.96 -0.54 -16.22
C ILE A 51 -13.73 0.39 -16.24
N PRO A 52 -12.90 0.43 -15.16
CA PRO A 52 -11.75 1.33 -15.06
C PRO A 52 -10.81 1.25 -16.26
N LYS A 53 -10.40 0.05 -16.67
CA LYS A 53 -9.48 -0.17 -17.82
C LYS A 53 -9.96 0.44 -19.13
N LYS A 54 -11.25 0.63 -19.29
CA LYS A 54 -11.85 1.22 -20.51
C LYS A 54 -12.29 2.66 -20.29
N GLU A 55 -12.19 3.16 -19.06
CA GLU A 55 -12.71 4.47 -18.65
C GLU A 55 -14.16 4.68 -19.12
N ILE A 56 -15.03 3.70 -18.88
CA ILE A 56 -16.41 3.74 -19.35
C ILE A 56 -17.39 3.32 -18.25
N THR A 57 -18.48 4.05 -18.15
CA THR A 57 -19.69 3.67 -17.42
C THR A 57 -20.73 3.20 -18.44
N TYR A 58 -21.41 2.10 -18.11
CA TYR A 58 -22.36 1.48 -19.04
C TYR A 58 -23.53 0.84 -18.30
N CYS A 59 -24.74 0.93 -18.89
CA CYS A 59 -25.92 0.26 -18.40
C CYS A 59 -26.58 -0.62 -19.45
N HIS A 60 -26.70 -1.90 -19.19
CA HIS A 60 -27.37 -2.86 -20.10
C HIS A 60 -28.89 -2.64 -20.24
N ASN A 61 -29.52 -1.90 -19.34
CA ASN A 61 -30.98 -1.68 -19.37
C ASN A 61 -31.37 -0.54 -20.29
N CYS A 62 -30.71 0.62 -20.17
CA CYS A 62 -31.07 1.80 -20.94
C CYS A 62 -30.07 2.17 -22.04
N GLY A 63 -29.00 1.40 -22.19
CA GLY A 63 -27.95 1.69 -23.17
C GLY A 63 -27.07 2.89 -22.82
N TYR A 64 -27.21 3.45 -21.60
CA TYR A 64 -26.33 4.53 -21.13
C TYR A 64 -24.87 4.10 -21.28
N SER A 65 -24.06 4.92 -21.94
CA SER A 65 -22.63 4.65 -22.14
C SER A 65 -21.87 5.97 -22.21
N LYS A 66 -21.11 6.31 -21.17
CA LYS A 66 -20.40 7.57 -21.04
C LYS A 66 -19.04 7.40 -20.38
N LYS A 67 -18.14 8.35 -20.62
CA LYS A 67 -16.90 8.47 -19.88
C LYS A 67 -17.12 8.94 -18.43
N PRO A 68 -16.18 8.68 -17.50
CA PRO A 68 -16.31 9.07 -16.09
C PRO A 68 -16.73 10.52 -15.86
N LEU A 69 -16.09 11.48 -16.52
CA LEU A 69 -16.38 12.90 -16.36
C LEU A 69 -17.84 13.25 -16.68
N THR A 70 -18.38 12.71 -17.78
CA THR A 70 -19.78 12.92 -18.14
C THR A 70 -20.73 12.22 -17.18
N PHE A 71 -20.39 11.00 -16.76
CA PHE A 71 -21.18 10.27 -15.77
C PHE A 71 -21.29 11.05 -14.44
N ILE A 72 -20.16 11.58 -13.95
CA ILE A 72 -20.14 12.40 -12.73
C ILE A 72 -21.08 13.60 -12.88
N SER A 73 -20.98 14.31 -14.01
CA SER A 73 -21.88 15.43 -14.30
C SER A 73 -23.36 15.02 -14.29
N ASP A 74 -23.69 13.89 -14.94
CA ASP A 74 -25.06 13.40 -15.05
C ASP A 74 -25.68 12.99 -13.70
N VAL A 75 -24.89 12.45 -12.76
CA VAL A 75 -25.40 11.99 -11.46
C VAL A 75 -25.32 13.04 -10.36
N THR A 76 -24.39 14.00 -10.44
CA THR A 76 -24.24 15.06 -9.44
C THR A 76 -24.89 16.36 -9.83
N ASN A 77 -25.34 16.51 -11.09
CA ASN A 77 -25.82 17.75 -11.69
C ASN A 77 -24.82 18.93 -11.65
N LYS A 78 -23.51 18.62 -11.50
CA LYS A 78 -22.43 19.60 -11.53
C LYS A 78 -21.98 19.86 -12.96
N ASN A 79 -21.58 21.10 -13.26
CA ASN A 79 -20.97 21.38 -14.55
C ASN A 79 -19.51 20.86 -14.61
N LEU A 80 -18.98 20.71 -15.84
CA LEU A 80 -17.67 20.13 -16.06
C LEU A 80 -16.53 20.92 -15.39
N ASN A 81 -16.65 22.25 -15.32
CA ASN A 81 -15.61 23.08 -14.71
C ASN A 81 -15.55 22.90 -13.19
N GLU A 82 -16.72 22.76 -12.55
CA GLU A 82 -16.81 22.46 -11.12
C GLU A 82 -16.17 21.11 -10.81
N ILE A 83 -16.49 20.08 -11.59
CA ILE A 83 -15.90 18.74 -11.41
C ILE A 83 -14.38 18.79 -11.60
N ILE A 84 -13.87 19.48 -12.62
CA ILE A 84 -12.44 19.63 -12.86
C ILE A 84 -11.74 20.33 -11.70
N LYS A 85 -12.38 21.31 -11.09
CA LYS A 85 -11.84 22.00 -9.92
C LYS A 85 -11.77 21.06 -8.71
N GLU A 86 -12.85 20.34 -8.42
CA GLU A 86 -12.90 19.35 -7.33
C GLU A 86 -11.87 18.23 -7.51
N VAL A 87 -11.70 17.73 -8.73
CA VAL A 87 -10.68 16.71 -9.03
C VAL A 87 -9.26 17.22 -8.73
N LYS A 88 -8.97 18.48 -9.09
CA LYS A 88 -7.65 19.07 -8.77
C LYS A 88 -7.42 19.25 -7.27
N GLU A 89 -8.45 19.66 -6.54
CA GLU A 89 -8.38 19.79 -5.08
C GLU A 89 -8.17 18.41 -4.43
N PHE A 90 -8.88 17.40 -4.91
CA PHE A 90 -8.75 16.01 -4.46
C PHE A 90 -7.34 15.42 -4.68
N ASP A 91 -6.72 15.68 -5.84
CA ASP A 91 -5.34 15.24 -6.12
C ASP A 91 -4.33 15.89 -5.16
N ILE A 92 -4.49 17.17 -4.84
CA ILE A 92 -3.63 17.89 -3.89
C ILE A 92 -3.77 17.28 -2.48
N GLU A 93 -4.99 16.99 -2.04
CA GLU A 93 -5.24 16.38 -0.72
C GLU A 93 -4.59 14.99 -0.61
N ILE A 94 -4.68 14.17 -1.65
CA ILE A 94 -4.03 12.85 -1.67
C ILE A 94 -2.52 12.99 -1.59
N ASP A 95 -1.91 13.86 -2.39
CA ASP A 95 -0.47 14.10 -2.37
C ASP A 95 0.03 14.56 -1.00
N ASP A 96 -0.75 15.41 -0.31
CA ASP A 96 -0.41 15.88 1.04
C ASP A 96 -0.53 14.78 2.10
N ILE A 97 -1.51 13.87 1.96
CA ILE A 97 -1.66 12.72 2.84
C ILE A 97 -0.49 11.75 2.64
N LEU A 98 -0.16 11.42 1.40
CA LEU A 98 0.94 10.50 1.07
C LEU A 98 2.28 11.04 1.57
N LYS A 99 2.55 12.35 1.41
CA LYS A 99 3.77 12.98 1.95
C LYS A 99 3.85 12.90 3.48
N LYS A 100 2.72 13.12 4.17
CA LYS A 100 2.67 12.99 5.64
C LYS A 100 2.91 11.56 6.10
N GLU A 101 2.34 10.57 5.41
CA GLU A 101 2.58 9.16 5.71
C GLU A 101 4.05 8.77 5.49
N GLU A 102 4.68 9.23 4.39
CA GLU A 102 6.11 9.01 4.16
C GLU A 102 7.00 9.67 5.22
N GLU A 103 6.67 10.88 5.68
CA GLU A 103 7.39 11.55 6.77
C GLU A 103 7.24 10.84 8.11
N VAL A 104 6.06 10.30 8.41
CA VAL A 104 5.81 9.51 9.63
C VAL A 104 6.62 8.21 9.59
N ILE A 105 6.56 7.49 8.46
CA ILE A 105 7.34 6.25 8.29
C ILE A 105 8.84 6.51 8.46
N LYS A 106 9.37 7.60 7.89
CA LYS A 106 10.78 7.98 8.05
C LYS A 106 11.18 8.36 9.48
N LYS A 107 10.24 8.84 10.30
CA LYS A 107 10.50 9.22 11.71
C LYS A 107 10.40 8.05 12.69
N GLU A 108 9.66 7.00 12.36
CA GLU A 108 9.42 5.86 13.27
C GLU A 108 10.45 4.75 13.15
N VAL A 109 11.27 4.74 12.11
CA VAL A 109 12.27 3.70 11.89
C VAL A 109 13.65 4.22 12.28
N ASP A 110 14.02 4.01 13.54
CA ASP A 110 15.42 4.12 13.98
C ASP A 110 16.17 2.88 13.49
N TYR A 111 16.96 3.05 12.43
CA TYR A 111 17.81 2.00 11.86
C TYR A 111 19.14 1.85 12.61
N SER A 112 19.26 2.39 13.80
CA SER A 112 20.44 2.21 14.62
C SER A 112 20.57 0.76 15.11
N LEU A 113 21.79 0.27 15.21
CA LEU A 113 22.03 -1.01 15.87
C LEU A 113 21.68 -0.87 17.35
N PRO A 114 21.14 -1.94 18.01
CA PRO A 114 20.95 -1.93 19.44
C PRO A 114 22.22 -1.54 20.18
N GLU A 115 22.12 -0.73 21.23
CA GLU A 115 23.27 -0.18 21.96
C GLU A 115 24.22 -1.24 22.53
N ASP A 116 23.71 -2.45 22.80
CA ASP A 116 24.47 -3.56 23.38
C ASP A 116 24.94 -4.60 22.33
N CYS A 117 24.96 -4.22 21.06
CA CYS A 117 25.37 -5.15 20.00
C CYS A 117 26.86 -5.50 20.06
N ILE A 118 27.13 -6.80 20.13
CA ILE A 118 28.48 -7.38 20.02
C ILE A 118 28.76 -7.64 18.55
N ASN A 119 29.82 -7.06 18.02
CA ASN A 119 30.27 -7.32 16.66
C ASN A 119 31.03 -8.67 16.61
N LEU A 120 30.47 -9.64 15.89
CA LEU A 120 31.04 -11.00 15.78
C LEU A 120 32.22 -11.09 14.80
N PHE A 121 32.57 -9.98 14.13
CA PHE A 121 33.78 -9.88 13.32
C PHE A 121 34.92 -9.14 14.04
N ASP A 122 34.65 -8.57 15.21
CA ASP A 122 35.67 -7.96 16.06
C ASP A 122 36.25 -9.05 17.01
N ASN A 123 37.47 -9.46 16.75
CA ASN A 123 38.17 -10.51 17.53
C ASN A 123 38.29 -10.14 19.04
N ASN A 124 38.41 -8.84 19.39
CA ASN A 124 38.53 -8.42 20.77
C ASN A 124 37.19 -8.58 21.49
N GLN A 125 36.09 -8.25 20.86
CA GLN A 125 34.75 -8.45 21.43
C GLN A 125 34.42 -9.93 21.53
N VAL A 126 34.70 -10.71 20.51
CA VAL A 126 34.51 -12.18 20.51
C VAL A 126 35.32 -12.86 21.63
N GLU A 127 36.59 -12.47 21.84
CA GLU A 127 37.41 -13.02 22.91
C GLU A 127 36.88 -12.60 24.28
N TYR A 128 36.45 -11.36 24.46
CA TYR A 128 35.87 -10.90 25.71
C TYR A 128 34.59 -11.67 26.11
N TYR A 129 33.74 -11.97 25.14
CA TYR A 129 32.50 -12.72 25.36
C TYR A 129 32.59 -14.21 25.03
N LYS A 130 33.78 -14.79 24.93
CA LYS A 130 34.00 -16.18 24.50
C LYS A 130 33.26 -17.23 25.33
N ASP A 131 32.98 -16.95 26.59
CA ASP A 131 32.27 -17.88 27.49
C ASP A 131 30.74 -17.69 27.46
N ASN A 132 30.23 -16.65 26.79
CA ASN A 132 28.82 -16.42 26.66
C ASN A 132 28.18 -17.43 25.68
N SER A 133 27.15 -18.14 26.15
CA SER A 133 26.47 -19.20 25.36
C SER A 133 25.81 -18.67 24.11
N VAL A 134 25.23 -17.46 24.15
CA VAL A 134 24.56 -16.83 23.03
C VAL A 134 25.53 -16.43 21.92
N VAL A 135 26.70 -15.91 22.31
CA VAL A 135 27.80 -15.60 21.37
C VAL A 135 28.34 -16.86 20.71
N LYS A 136 28.56 -17.92 21.51
CA LYS A 136 28.96 -19.23 20.97
C LYS A 136 27.98 -19.80 19.95
N GLU A 137 26.70 -19.73 20.26
CA GLU A 137 25.66 -20.23 19.38
C GLU A 137 25.57 -19.37 18.10
N ALA A 138 25.64 -18.05 18.20
CA ALA A 138 25.65 -17.15 17.06
C ALA A 138 26.84 -17.44 16.11
N LEU A 139 28.04 -17.62 16.64
CA LEU A 139 29.21 -17.98 15.87
C LEU A 139 29.07 -19.37 15.22
N HIS A 140 28.46 -20.33 15.92
CA HIS A 140 28.16 -21.66 15.38
C HIS A 140 27.18 -21.56 14.19
N ILE A 141 26.12 -20.75 14.31
CA ILE A 141 25.15 -20.53 13.23
C ILE A 141 25.83 -19.92 12.00
N ILE A 142 26.67 -18.89 12.20
CA ILE A 142 27.38 -18.23 11.08
C ILE A 142 28.26 -19.27 10.34
N LYS A 143 29.02 -20.09 11.06
CA LYS A 143 29.89 -21.09 10.47
C LYS A 143 29.12 -22.25 9.82
N SER A 144 28.14 -22.82 10.50
CA SER A 144 27.35 -23.95 10.01
C SER A 144 26.57 -23.63 8.76
N ARG A 145 26.02 -22.42 8.66
CA ARG A 145 25.29 -21.93 7.50
C ARG A 145 26.17 -21.23 6.46
N ARG A 146 27.49 -21.15 6.69
CA ARG A 146 28.47 -20.48 5.81
C ARG A 146 28.09 -19.02 5.49
N LEU A 147 27.51 -18.31 6.45
CA LEU A 147 27.08 -16.93 6.24
C LEU A 147 28.28 -15.99 6.03
N ASP A 148 29.39 -16.28 6.66
CA ASP A 148 30.68 -15.59 6.50
C ASP A 148 31.27 -15.69 5.07
N LYS A 149 30.81 -16.67 4.28
CA LYS A 149 31.27 -16.94 2.90
C LYS A 149 30.23 -16.51 1.84
N ALA A 150 29.09 -15.97 2.24
CA ALA A 150 28.05 -15.52 1.30
C ALA A 150 28.57 -14.33 0.46
N ILE A 151 28.21 -14.30 -0.84
CA ILE A 151 28.64 -13.24 -1.77
C ILE A 151 28.11 -11.88 -1.33
N ASN A 152 26.84 -11.84 -0.85
CA ASN A 152 26.16 -10.62 -0.40
C ASN A 152 26.07 -10.59 1.13
N LYS A 153 27.13 -10.92 1.82
CA LYS A 153 27.15 -10.84 3.29
C LYS A 153 27.20 -9.39 3.75
N PRO A 154 26.60 -9.05 4.90
CA PRO A 154 26.79 -7.74 5.52
C PRO A 154 28.24 -7.55 5.96
N GLU A 155 28.65 -6.30 6.17
CA GLU A 155 30.01 -5.96 6.64
C GLU A 155 30.33 -6.59 7.99
N ALA A 156 29.35 -6.74 8.86
CA ALA A 156 29.48 -7.42 10.14
C ALA A 156 28.17 -8.15 10.53
N PHE A 157 28.32 -9.16 11.41
CA PHE A 157 27.22 -9.80 12.10
C PHE A 157 27.26 -9.36 13.56
N TYR A 158 26.10 -9.13 14.14
CA TYR A 158 25.98 -8.69 15.52
C TYR A 158 25.10 -9.64 16.31
N VAL A 159 25.30 -9.67 17.63
CA VAL A 159 24.37 -10.31 18.56
C VAL A 159 24.06 -9.34 19.68
N SER A 160 22.80 -9.20 20.04
CA SER A 160 22.36 -8.39 21.17
C SER A 160 22.07 -9.29 22.37
N LEU A 161 22.54 -8.93 23.54
CA LEU A 161 22.33 -9.68 24.77
C LEU A 161 21.16 -9.16 25.61
N ASN A 162 20.88 -7.85 25.58
CA ASN A 162 19.94 -7.22 26.51
C ASN A 162 18.82 -6.41 25.86
N ASP A 163 18.95 -6.07 24.55
CA ASP A 163 17.94 -5.27 23.87
C ASP A 163 16.55 -5.93 23.93
N LYS A 164 15.51 -5.12 24.17
CA LYS A 164 14.15 -5.62 24.37
C LYS A 164 13.57 -6.38 23.17
N VAL A 165 13.97 -5.99 21.95
CA VAL A 165 13.45 -6.54 20.70
C VAL A 165 14.35 -7.65 20.15
N HIS A 166 15.68 -7.45 20.23
CA HIS A 166 16.70 -8.29 19.58
C HIS A 166 17.45 -9.21 20.54
N LYS A 167 17.02 -9.30 21.81
CA LYS A 167 17.68 -10.13 22.82
C LYS A 167 17.94 -11.55 22.35
N ASN A 168 19.20 -11.97 22.47
CA ASN A 168 19.69 -13.31 22.08
C ASN A 168 19.42 -13.64 20.59
N ARG A 169 19.44 -12.63 19.73
CA ARG A 169 19.25 -12.83 18.28
C ARG A 169 20.50 -12.41 17.52
N LEU A 170 20.77 -13.14 16.44
CA LEU A 170 21.72 -12.72 15.42
C LEU A 170 21.09 -11.56 14.61
N VAL A 171 21.75 -10.41 14.63
CA VAL A 171 21.31 -9.19 13.93
C VAL A 171 22.17 -9.02 12.68
N LEU A 172 21.51 -8.91 11.53
CA LEU A 172 22.13 -8.67 10.24
C LEU A 172 21.66 -7.32 9.74
N PRO A 173 22.50 -6.27 9.79
CA PRO A 173 22.15 -4.97 9.25
C PRO A 173 22.20 -5.02 7.73
N PHE A 174 21.16 -4.49 7.09
CA PHE A 174 21.13 -4.21 5.67
C PHE A 174 20.96 -2.70 5.52
N TYR A 175 21.87 -2.10 4.76
CA TYR A 175 21.82 -0.67 4.46
C TYR A 175 21.41 -0.52 3.00
N ASP A 176 20.37 0.26 2.74
CA ASP A 176 20.03 0.69 1.39
C ASP A 176 21.00 1.81 0.98
N ASN A 177 21.67 1.63 -0.15
CA ASN A 177 22.58 2.62 -0.74
C ASN A 177 21.82 3.66 -1.54
#